data_ae832670d5fc3cf92627cd94b0101602
#
_entry.id   ae832670d5fc3cf92627cd94b0101602
#
_cell.length_a   1.000
_cell.length_b   1.000
_cell.length_c   1.000
_cell.angle_alpha   90.00
_cell.angle_beta   90.00
_cell.angle_gamma   90.00
#
_symmetry.space_group_name_H-M   'P 1'
#
loop_
_entity.id
_entity.type
_entity.pdbx_description
1 polymer ?
#
loop_
_entity_poly.entity_id
_entity_poly.type
_entity_poly.pdbx_seq_one_letter_code
_entity_poly.pdbx_strand_id
1 'polypeptide(L)'
;RYKGQFTDELAQDFVGSESTYIFDHNQWTVRPEKYADDDWFHVFVGDRLRAPRILDKDEEIDPADRPLITSVPVIFERHFRRDPVRSLQDIAGISTEISGAFFTEKDKLGTAACLDQMLVSKADVVGDASLLLPRPHSVNLPCPDSPRAVHADLSLTGDVTGRGIGHIRRYDDCGLPEIDIDAIARVHPPRNGQIELDSVFRLVRDWKAMGIPIQWFSCDGYQSADLLQRVGRLGIHSGRLSVDQTAPNDPMAAYETLRAAISEGRFRFPDDRETVDDMLWLQVDFEKRKVDHMPNRKKDTADCLAAIAYQLTHSVQAFRHVGQIDGASVAAAIAVPKLGGRVTGIPYPGFSSAMDEIRYLRRMPSR
;
A
#
# COMPACT_ATOMS: atom_id res chain seq x y z
N ARG A 1 18.91 -3.05 -2.76
CA ARG A 1 20.35 -2.71 -2.79
C ARG A 1 20.73 -2.53 -4.25
N TYR A 2 21.40 -1.43 -4.59
CA TYR A 2 22.02 -1.25 -5.90
C TYR A 2 23.04 -2.36 -6.13
N LYS A 3 23.12 -2.85 -7.37
CA LYS A 3 24.16 -3.79 -7.75
C LYS A 3 25.57 -3.30 -7.36
N GLY A 4 25.83 -2.00 -7.52
CA GLY A 4 27.08 -1.37 -7.11
C GLY A 4 27.32 -1.46 -5.60
N GLN A 5 26.35 -1.12 -4.76
CA GLN A 5 26.48 -1.25 -3.30
C GLN A 5 26.67 -2.70 -2.84
N PHE A 6 25.97 -3.64 -3.49
CA PHE A 6 26.09 -5.05 -3.16
C PHE A 6 27.46 -5.61 -3.60
N THR A 7 27.95 -5.22 -4.77
CA THR A 7 29.29 -5.62 -5.24
C THR A 7 30.39 -4.96 -4.44
N ASP A 8 30.23 -3.70 -4.02
CA ASP A 8 31.20 -3.00 -3.18
C ASP A 8 31.25 -3.59 -1.76
N GLU A 9 30.10 -3.90 -1.14
CA GLU A 9 30.02 -4.60 0.15
C GLU A 9 30.65 -6.00 0.06
N LEU A 10 30.31 -6.79 -0.96
CA LEU A 10 30.92 -8.09 -1.20
C LEU A 10 32.43 -7.98 -1.47
N ALA A 11 32.85 -6.97 -2.24
CA ALA A 11 34.27 -6.74 -2.50
C ALA A 11 35.05 -6.39 -1.23
N GLN A 12 34.41 -5.63 -0.29
CA GLN A 12 34.99 -5.32 1.02
C GLN A 12 35.07 -6.57 1.91
N ASP A 13 34.04 -7.41 1.91
CA ASP A 13 33.99 -8.64 2.71
C ASP A 13 34.98 -9.71 2.22
N PHE A 14 35.30 -9.69 0.93
CA PHE A 14 36.19 -10.70 0.31
C PHE A 14 37.54 -10.15 -0.16
N VAL A 15 37.96 -8.98 0.31
CA VAL A 15 39.30 -8.44 0.05
C VAL A 15 40.36 -9.46 0.52
N GLY A 16 41.13 -9.96 -0.46
CA GLY A 16 42.17 -10.98 -0.20
C GLY A 16 41.71 -12.42 -0.24
N SER A 17 40.47 -12.70 -0.64
CA SER A 17 40.02 -14.08 -0.91
C SER A 17 40.47 -14.54 -2.28
N GLU A 18 41.29 -15.58 -2.35
CA GLU A 18 41.71 -16.19 -3.61
C GLU A 18 40.63 -17.06 -4.28
N SER A 19 39.51 -17.31 -3.60
CA SER A 19 38.45 -18.23 -4.04
C SER A 19 37.17 -17.54 -4.51
N THR A 20 37.09 -16.20 -4.41
CA THR A 20 35.86 -15.47 -4.76
C THR A 20 36.12 -14.49 -5.88
N TYR A 21 35.33 -14.64 -6.97
CA TYR A 21 35.34 -13.74 -8.12
C TYR A 21 33.98 -13.09 -8.26
N ILE A 22 33.97 -11.76 -8.41
CA ILE A 22 32.79 -10.98 -8.72
C ILE A 22 32.78 -10.66 -10.21
N PHE A 23 31.80 -11.20 -10.95
CA PHE A 23 31.59 -10.89 -12.35
C PHE A 23 30.50 -9.83 -12.48
N ASP A 24 30.89 -8.61 -12.83
CA ASP A 24 29.99 -7.48 -13.08
C ASP A 24 30.19 -6.95 -14.50
N HIS A 25 29.58 -7.67 -15.46
CA HIS A 25 29.69 -7.36 -16.87
C HIS A 25 28.32 -7.41 -17.56
N ASN A 26 28.15 -6.51 -18.51
CA ASN A 26 27.07 -6.57 -19.48
C ASN A 26 27.56 -7.04 -20.86
N GLN A 27 26.65 -7.18 -21.82
CA GLN A 27 26.98 -7.74 -23.13
C GLN A 27 28.02 -6.91 -23.87
N TRP A 28 28.01 -5.60 -23.77
CA TRP A 28 28.95 -4.71 -24.49
C TRP A 28 30.26 -4.49 -23.75
N THR A 29 30.33 -4.75 -22.45
CA THR A 29 31.61 -4.77 -21.73
C THR A 29 32.39 -6.08 -21.93
N VAL A 30 31.67 -7.18 -22.17
CA VAL A 30 32.29 -8.49 -22.45
C VAL A 30 32.81 -8.59 -23.89
N ARG A 31 32.15 -7.91 -24.84
CA ARG A 31 32.50 -7.93 -26.28
C ARG A 31 32.50 -6.52 -26.85
N PRO A 32 33.39 -5.65 -26.39
CA PRO A 32 33.39 -4.25 -26.80
C PRO A 32 33.59 -4.07 -28.31
N GLU A 33 34.37 -4.94 -28.94
CA GLU A 33 34.63 -4.92 -30.39
C GLU A 33 33.36 -5.08 -31.23
N LYS A 34 32.35 -5.77 -30.71
CA LYS A 34 31.07 -5.98 -31.41
C LYS A 34 30.21 -4.71 -31.46
N TYR A 35 30.42 -3.78 -30.54
CA TYR A 35 29.61 -2.58 -30.37
C TYR A 35 30.41 -1.30 -30.57
N ALA A 36 31.64 -1.41 -31.11
CA ALA A 36 32.55 -0.27 -31.27
C ALA A 36 32.01 0.80 -32.23
N ASP A 37 31.32 0.37 -33.27
CA ASP A 37 30.74 1.24 -34.31
C ASP A 37 29.26 1.54 -34.11
N ASP A 38 28.66 1.07 -33.00
CA ASP A 38 27.24 1.31 -32.71
C ASP A 38 26.99 2.74 -32.18
N ASP A 39 25.84 3.30 -32.53
CA ASP A 39 25.31 4.45 -31.83
C ASP A 39 24.81 4.05 -30.44
N TRP A 40 24.77 5.02 -29.53
CA TRP A 40 24.39 4.81 -28.12
C TRP A 40 23.24 5.71 -27.72
N PHE A 41 22.37 5.19 -26.86
CA PHE A 41 21.35 5.99 -26.19
C PHE A 41 21.54 5.89 -24.67
N HIS A 42 20.98 6.86 -23.96
CA HIS A 42 21.10 6.94 -22.51
C HIS A 42 19.83 6.49 -21.82
N VAL A 43 20.01 5.76 -20.73
CA VAL A 43 18.93 5.25 -19.90
C VAL A 43 19.15 5.72 -18.47
N PHE A 44 18.16 6.39 -17.92
CA PHE A 44 18.07 6.63 -16.48
C PHE A 44 17.70 5.31 -15.80
N VAL A 45 18.54 4.83 -14.90
CA VAL A 45 18.38 3.53 -14.24
C VAL A 45 17.22 3.53 -13.25
N GLY A 46 16.78 4.72 -12.85
CA GLY A 46 15.76 4.90 -11.83
C GLY A 46 16.33 5.04 -10.43
N ASP A 47 15.54 5.60 -9.56
CA ASP A 47 15.79 5.71 -8.13
C ASP A 47 14.53 5.34 -7.34
N ARG A 48 14.49 5.66 -6.04
CA ARG A 48 13.33 5.38 -5.19
C ARG A 48 12.05 6.07 -5.62
N LEU A 49 12.17 7.23 -6.27
CA LEU A 49 11.03 8.11 -6.60
C LEU A 49 10.69 8.08 -8.08
N ARG A 50 11.66 7.72 -8.95
CA ARG A 50 11.54 7.83 -10.40
C ARG A 50 11.82 6.49 -11.09
N ALA A 51 10.91 6.10 -11.98
CA ALA A 51 11.06 4.86 -12.76
C ALA A 51 12.21 4.97 -13.79
N PRO A 52 12.83 3.83 -14.18
CA PRO A 52 13.74 3.78 -15.30
C PRO A 52 13.07 4.26 -16.59
N ARG A 53 13.82 5.02 -17.39
CA ARG A 53 13.33 5.51 -18.68
C ARG A 53 14.50 5.78 -19.63
N ILE A 54 14.19 5.80 -20.91
CA ILE A 54 15.12 6.31 -21.91
C ILE A 54 15.13 7.83 -21.81
N LEU A 55 16.33 8.41 -21.88
CA LEU A 55 16.50 9.87 -21.92
C LEU A 55 16.38 10.39 -23.36
N ASP A 56 15.79 11.56 -23.53
CA ASP A 56 15.78 12.23 -24.81
C ASP A 56 17.19 12.76 -25.16
N LYS A 57 17.52 12.83 -26.44
CA LYS A 57 18.86 13.22 -26.90
C LYS A 57 19.30 14.60 -26.42
N ASP A 58 18.36 15.52 -26.28
CA ASP A 58 18.60 16.90 -25.90
C ASP A 58 18.17 17.19 -24.44
N GLU A 59 17.92 16.16 -23.67
CA GLU A 59 17.51 16.32 -22.28
C GLU A 59 18.65 16.80 -21.40
N GLU A 60 18.43 17.90 -20.68
CA GLU A 60 19.39 18.42 -19.71
C GLU A 60 19.40 17.52 -18.47
N ILE A 61 20.55 16.93 -18.19
CA ILE A 61 20.73 15.97 -17.09
C ILE A 61 21.17 16.71 -15.83
N ASP A 62 20.38 16.57 -14.77
CA ASP A 62 20.80 17.04 -13.44
C ASP A 62 22.14 16.38 -13.05
N PRO A 63 23.13 17.17 -12.60
CA PRO A 63 24.40 16.62 -12.10
C PRO A 63 24.23 15.50 -11.05
N ALA A 64 23.20 15.57 -10.22
CA ALA A 64 22.87 14.55 -9.23
C ALA A 64 22.43 13.22 -9.86
N ASP A 65 21.88 13.24 -11.07
CA ASP A 65 21.38 12.06 -11.76
C ASP A 65 22.47 11.35 -12.61
N ARG A 66 23.59 11.99 -12.88
CA ARG A 66 24.67 11.42 -13.70
C ARG A 66 25.09 10.01 -13.27
N PRO A 67 25.23 9.70 -11.96
CA PRO A 67 25.57 8.36 -11.52
C PRO A 67 24.50 7.29 -11.83
N LEU A 68 23.27 7.74 -12.10
CA LEU A 68 22.12 6.88 -12.39
C LEU A 68 21.86 6.73 -13.90
N ILE A 69 22.80 7.15 -14.73
CA ILE A 69 22.66 7.05 -16.19
C ILE A 69 23.62 5.99 -16.72
N THR A 70 23.08 5.09 -17.51
CA THR A 70 23.86 4.10 -18.26
C THR A 70 23.72 4.31 -19.76
N SER A 71 24.79 4.07 -20.51
CA SER A 71 24.79 4.09 -21.97
C SER A 71 24.56 2.67 -22.50
N VAL A 72 23.69 2.54 -23.47
CA VAL A 72 23.26 1.28 -24.07
C VAL A 72 23.37 1.37 -25.59
N PRO A 73 23.91 0.35 -26.30
CA PRO A 73 23.95 0.32 -27.76
C PRO A 73 22.53 0.37 -28.38
N VAL A 74 22.36 1.15 -29.45
CA VAL A 74 21.06 1.38 -30.11
C VAL A 74 20.39 0.10 -30.58
N ILE A 75 21.13 -0.95 -30.85
CA ILE A 75 20.58 -2.26 -31.21
C ILE A 75 19.60 -2.81 -30.17
N PHE A 76 19.72 -2.39 -28.91
CA PHE A 76 18.82 -2.79 -27.81
C PHE A 76 17.69 -1.79 -27.55
N GLU A 77 17.64 -0.65 -28.22
CA GLU A 77 16.68 0.43 -27.94
C GLU A 77 15.22 -0.05 -27.95
N ARG A 78 14.85 -0.92 -28.88
CA ARG A 78 13.50 -1.48 -28.97
C ARG A 78 13.08 -2.25 -27.70
N HIS A 79 14.00 -2.95 -27.07
CA HIS A 79 13.74 -3.68 -25.84
C HIS A 79 13.52 -2.71 -24.67
N PHE A 80 14.36 -1.70 -24.56
CA PHE A 80 14.24 -0.67 -23.54
C PHE A 80 12.99 0.20 -23.70
N ARG A 81 12.56 0.48 -24.93
CA ARG A 81 11.26 1.19 -25.16
C ARG A 81 10.07 0.36 -24.74
N ARG A 82 10.17 -0.96 -24.83
CA ARG A 82 9.08 -1.86 -24.43
C ARG A 82 9.02 -2.06 -22.92
N ASP A 83 10.16 -2.28 -22.28
CA ASP A 83 10.25 -2.54 -20.84
C ASP A 83 11.66 -2.15 -20.34
N PRO A 84 11.84 -0.89 -19.90
CA PRO A 84 13.15 -0.42 -19.42
C PRO A 84 13.66 -1.21 -18.22
N VAL A 85 12.78 -1.55 -17.26
CA VAL A 85 13.16 -2.26 -16.03
C VAL A 85 13.75 -3.62 -16.34
N ARG A 86 13.00 -4.44 -17.08
CA ARG A 86 13.45 -5.78 -17.47
C ARG A 86 14.68 -5.73 -18.36
N SER A 87 14.77 -4.75 -19.26
CA SER A 87 15.93 -4.61 -20.15
C SER A 87 17.19 -4.21 -19.40
N LEU A 88 17.08 -3.36 -18.36
CA LEU A 88 18.21 -3.08 -17.47
C LEU A 88 18.73 -4.35 -16.79
N GLN A 89 17.84 -5.23 -16.35
CA GLN A 89 18.22 -6.47 -15.68
C GLN A 89 18.78 -7.52 -16.64
N ASP A 90 18.00 -7.84 -17.69
CA ASP A 90 18.29 -9.00 -18.56
C ASP A 90 19.41 -8.69 -19.59
N ILE A 91 19.53 -7.42 -20.02
CA ILE A 91 20.46 -7.00 -21.07
C ILE A 91 21.66 -6.24 -20.50
N ALA A 92 21.39 -5.22 -19.67
CA ALA A 92 22.47 -4.40 -19.08
C ALA A 92 23.07 -5.03 -17.80
N GLY A 93 22.45 -6.05 -17.23
CA GLY A 93 22.88 -6.66 -15.98
C GLY A 93 22.78 -5.71 -14.78
N ILE A 94 21.99 -4.65 -14.88
CA ILE A 94 21.82 -3.65 -13.83
C ILE A 94 20.57 -3.97 -13.03
N SER A 95 20.76 -4.27 -11.74
CA SER A 95 19.63 -4.38 -10.81
C SER A 95 19.06 -2.98 -10.58
N THR A 96 17.76 -2.82 -10.81
CA THR A 96 17.06 -1.59 -10.49
C THR A 96 16.44 -1.72 -9.10
N GLU A 97 16.29 -0.63 -8.35
CA GLU A 97 15.54 -0.64 -7.09
C GLU A 97 14.07 -1.01 -7.30
N ILE A 98 13.59 -0.94 -8.54
CA ILE A 98 12.23 -1.29 -8.96
C ILE A 98 12.09 -2.79 -9.23
N SER A 99 13.17 -3.56 -9.34
CA SER A 99 13.08 -5.00 -9.52
C SER A 99 12.40 -5.66 -8.33
N GLY A 100 11.18 -6.13 -8.56
CA GLY A 100 10.34 -6.68 -7.50
C GLY A 100 9.54 -5.63 -6.73
N ALA A 101 9.73 -4.34 -6.96
CA ALA A 101 8.95 -3.30 -6.30
C ALA A 101 7.45 -3.47 -6.63
N PHE A 102 6.64 -3.44 -5.60
CA PHE A 102 5.19 -3.53 -5.76
C PHE A 102 4.61 -2.24 -6.38
N PHE A 103 5.03 -1.07 -5.91
CA PHE A 103 4.68 0.22 -6.49
C PHE A 103 5.74 0.65 -7.49
N THR A 104 5.42 0.59 -8.78
CA THR A 104 6.31 1.00 -9.87
C THR A 104 6.13 2.47 -10.27
N GLU A 105 4.91 3.02 -10.10
CA GLU A 105 4.55 4.41 -10.39
C GLU A 105 4.78 5.29 -9.15
N LYS A 106 6.03 5.55 -8.83
CA LYS A 106 6.45 6.22 -7.58
C LYS A 106 6.02 7.68 -7.50
N ASP A 107 5.95 8.36 -8.62
CA ASP A 107 5.43 9.72 -8.75
C ASP A 107 3.94 9.80 -8.36
N LYS A 108 3.14 8.82 -8.74
CA LYS A 108 1.74 8.72 -8.32
C LYS A 108 1.61 8.44 -6.82
N LEU A 109 2.50 7.63 -6.26
CA LEU A 109 2.54 7.41 -4.83
C LEU A 109 2.85 8.71 -4.07
N GLY A 110 3.85 9.47 -4.53
CA GLY A 110 4.17 10.79 -3.96
C GLY A 110 3.02 11.79 -4.09
N THR A 111 2.28 11.76 -5.21
CA THR A 111 1.09 12.62 -5.40
C THR A 111 -0.07 12.22 -4.49
N ALA A 112 -0.22 10.93 -4.18
CA ALA A 112 -1.26 10.43 -3.29
C ALA A 112 -1.00 10.82 -1.81
N ALA A 113 0.24 11.03 -1.41
CA ALA A 113 0.65 11.49 -0.08
C ALA A 113 0.51 13.01 0.02
N CYS A 114 -0.71 13.52 0.17
CA CYS A 114 -1.01 14.96 0.07
C CYS A 114 -1.99 15.51 1.12
N LEU A 115 -2.43 14.69 2.07
CA LEU A 115 -3.40 15.10 3.09
C LEU A 115 -2.71 15.43 4.41
N ASP A 116 -3.38 16.25 5.22
CA ASP A 116 -3.02 16.45 6.61
C ASP A 116 -3.57 15.34 7.51
N GLN A 117 -2.92 15.08 8.64
CA GLN A 117 -3.44 14.22 9.70
C GLN A 117 -4.61 14.90 10.41
N MET A 118 -5.82 14.31 10.33
CA MET A 118 -7.02 14.95 10.87
C MET A 118 -7.45 14.43 12.24
N LEU A 119 -7.34 13.12 12.45
CA LEU A 119 -7.91 12.42 13.60
C LEU A 119 -6.88 11.96 14.64
N VAL A 120 -5.63 12.36 14.44
CA VAL A 120 -4.54 12.10 15.38
C VAL A 120 -3.73 13.37 15.60
N SER A 121 -3.21 13.51 16.80
CA SER A 121 -2.38 14.67 17.17
C SER A 121 -0.92 14.55 16.70
N LYS A 122 -0.49 13.30 16.42
CA LYS A 122 0.85 12.94 15.95
C LYS A 122 0.80 11.55 15.33
N ALA A 123 1.75 11.25 14.44
CA ALA A 123 1.80 9.95 13.77
C ALA A 123 2.35 8.83 14.66
N ASP A 124 3.19 9.15 15.65
CA ASP A 124 3.94 8.18 16.45
C ASP A 124 3.72 8.34 17.94
N VAL A 125 3.47 7.22 18.62
CA VAL A 125 3.40 7.13 20.09
C VAL A 125 4.05 5.85 20.58
N VAL A 126 4.34 5.80 21.88
CA VAL A 126 4.93 4.62 22.51
C VAL A 126 3.94 4.02 23.51
N GLY A 127 3.65 2.73 23.36
CA GLY A 127 2.90 1.90 24.31
C GLY A 127 1.40 2.06 24.30
N ASP A 128 0.88 3.28 24.30
CA ASP A 128 -0.56 3.58 24.43
C ASP A 128 -1.12 4.37 23.23
N ALA A 129 -2.00 3.75 22.48
CA ALA A 129 -2.66 4.36 21.34
C ALA A 129 -3.60 5.53 21.70
N SER A 130 -4.08 5.59 22.92
CA SER A 130 -4.95 6.70 23.34
C SER A 130 -4.23 8.06 23.34
N LEU A 131 -2.89 8.05 23.34
CA LEU A 131 -2.06 9.24 23.19
C LEU A 131 -2.11 9.85 21.78
N LEU A 132 -2.68 9.14 20.81
CA LEU A 132 -2.89 9.65 19.45
C LEU A 132 -4.07 10.63 19.34
N LEU A 133 -4.97 10.64 20.33
CA LEU A 133 -6.19 11.45 20.25
C LEU A 133 -5.88 12.93 20.00
N PRO A 134 -6.55 13.57 19.03
CA PRO A 134 -6.46 15.00 18.84
C PRO A 134 -7.16 15.76 19.97
N ARG A 135 -6.86 17.04 20.12
CA ARG A 135 -7.65 17.89 21.03
C ARG A 135 -9.08 17.98 20.53
N PRO A 136 -10.11 17.75 21.39
CA PRO A 136 -11.52 17.59 20.98
C PRO A 136 -12.08 18.74 20.14
N HIS A 137 -11.57 19.94 20.26
CA HIS A 137 -12.11 21.15 19.61
C HIS A 137 -11.47 21.52 18.26
N SER A 138 -10.55 20.70 17.75
CA SER A 138 -9.76 21.02 16.53
C SER A 138 -10.12 20.15 15.32
N VAL A 139 -11.10 19.27 15.43
CA VAL A 139 -11.39 18.31 14.35
C VAL A 139 -12.44 18.87 13.40
N ASN A 140 -11.99 19.42 12.29
CA ASN A 140 -12.86 19.73 11.15
C ASN A 140 -12.80 18.57 10.17
N LEU A 141 -13.75 17.64 10.27
CA LEU A 141 -13.76 16.45 9.44
C LEU A 141 -14.21 16.77 8.02
N PRO A 142 -13.43 16.38 7.01
CA PRO A 142 -13.93 16.32 5.65
C PRO A 142 -15.03 15.24 5.57
N CYS A 143 -16.08 15.52 4.80
CA CYS A 143 -17.21 14.59 4.65
C CYS A 143 -17.71 14.03 6.00
N PRO A 144 -18.22 14.86 6.92
CA PRO A 144 -18.50 14.46 8.32
C PRO A 144 -19.50 13.31 8.43
N ASP A 145 -20.43 13.19 7.47
CA ASP A 145 -21.46 12.15 7.44
C ASP A 145 -21.01 10.87 6.71
N SER A 146 -19.82 10.87 6.08
CA SER A 146 -19.33 9.71 5.36
C SER A 146 -18.90 8.61 6.33
N PRO A 147 -19.40 7.37 6.16
CA PRO A 147 -18.98 6.23 6.96
C PRO A 147 -17.48 5.96 6.82
N ARG A 148 -16.82 5.64 7.93
CA ARG A 148 -15.38 5.40 8.01
C ARG A 148 -15.07 3.95 8.26
N ALA A 149 -13.99 3.49 7.64
CA ALA A 149 -13.36 2.22 7.93
C ALA A 149 -12.08 2.46 8.74
N VAL A 150 -11.89 1.63 9.76
CA VAL A 150 -10.66 1.61 10.59
C VAL A 150 -10.00 0.25 10.42
N HIS A 151 -8.69 0.25 10.23
CA HIS A 151 -7.88 -0.96 10.31
C HIS A 151 -6.74 -0.79 11.31
N ALA A 152 -6.45 -1.86 12.05
CA ALA A 152 -5.31 -1.95 12.94
C ALA A 152 -4.52 -3.22 12.63
N ASP A 153 -3.28 -3.06 12.22
CA ASP A 153 -2.31 -4.15 12.16
C ASP A 153 -1.66 -4.30 13.53
N LEU A 154 -2.00 -5.40 14.22
CA LEU A 154 -1.71 -5.59 15.62
C LEU A 154 -0.38 -6.31 15.84
N SER A 155 0.55 -5.67 16.52
CA SER A 155 1.74 -6.30 17.10
C SER A 155 1.78 -6.07 18.61
N LEU A 156 2.24 -7.07 19.37
CA LEU A 156 2.40 -6.96 20.83
C LEU A 156 3.82 -6.60 21.22
N THR A 157 4.78 -7.25 20.58
CA THR A 157 6.20 -7.18 20.97
C THR A 157 7.08 -7.17 19.73
N GLY A 158 8.14 -6.38 19.78
CA GLY A 158 9.19 -6.38 18.77
C GLY A 158 8.88 -5.61 17.50
N ASP A 159 7.60 -5.41 17.18
CA ASP A 159 7.18 -4.65 15.99
C ASP A 159 6.19 -3.54 16.33
N VAL A 160 5.97 -2.65 15.38
CA VAL A 160 5.06 -1.50 15.49
C VAL A 160 3.63 -2.00 15.25
N THR A 161 2.65 -1.38 15.89
CA THR A 161 1.25 -1.53 15.52
C THR A 161 0.85 -0.36 14.62
N GLY A 162 0.57 -0.65 13.36
CA GLY A 162 0.02 0.31 12.41
C GLY A 162 -1.48 0.54 12.64
N ARG A 163 -1.96 1.74 12.31
CA ARG A 163 -3.38 2.09 12.35
C ARG A 163 -3.74 3.09 11.29
N GLY A 164 -4.91 2.90 10.71
CA GLY A 164 -5.47 3.84 9.76
C GLY A 164 -6.97 4.00 9.93
N ILE A 165 -7.47 5.15 9.52
CA ILE A 165 -8.90 5.46 9.39
C ILE A 165 -9.11 6.26 8.11
N GLY A 166 -10.14 5.92 7.33
CA GLY A 166 -10.43 6.57 6.07
C GLY A 166 -11.89 6.46 5.68
N HIS A 167 -12.27 7.22 4.65
CA HIS A 167 -13.64 7.29 4.16
C HIS A 167 -13.70 7.39 2.63
N ILE A 168 -14.87 7.14 2.06
CA ILE A 168 -15.14 7.43 0.66
C ILE A 168 -15.51 8.91 0.56
N ARG A 169 -14.70 9.68 -0.18
CA ARG A 169 -14.96 11.08 -0.45
C ARG A 169 -16.09 11.26 -1.46
N ARG A 170 -16.05 10.50 -2.54
CA ARG A 170 -17.06 10.42 -3.60
C ARG A 170 -16.83 9.17 -4.45
N TYR A 171 -17.70 8.96 -5.43
CA TYR A 171 -17.49 7.96 -6.47
C TYR A 171 -17.10 8.67 -7.78
N ASP A 172 -16.20 8.07 -8.55
CA ASP A 172 -15.84 8.53 -9.87
C ASP A 172 -16.95 8.24 -10.91
N ASP A 173 -16.71 8.65 -12.17
CA ASP A 173 -17.68 8.47 -13.25
C ASP A 173 -17.92 6.98 -13.59
N CYS A 174 -17.03 6.10 -13.22
CA CYS A 174 -17.15 4.63 -13.36
C CYS A 174 -17.83 3.97 -12.16
N GLY A 175 -18.16 4.74 -11.12
CA GLY A 175 -18.76 4.25 -9.88
C GLY A 175 -17.74 3.61 -8.92
N LEU A 176 -16.44 3.83 -9.13
CA LEU A 176 -15.40 3.38 -8.21
C LEU A 176 -15.17 4.42 -7.09
N PRO A 177 -14.91 3.99 -5.85
CA PRO A 177 -14.73 4.92 -4.74
C PRO A 177 -13.43 5.71 -4.86
N GLU A 178 -13.53 7.01 -4.60
CA GLU A 178 -12.39 7.86 -4.28
C GLU A 178 -12.24 7.92 -2.76
N ILE A 179 -11.09 7.48 -2.26
CA ILE A 179 -10.84 7.24 -0.84
C ILE A 179 -9.85 8.25 -0.30
N ASP A 180 -10.20 8.87 0.82
CA ASP A 180 -9.31 9.71 1.60
C ASP A 180 -9.04 9.05 2.96
N ILE A 181 -7.77 9.04 3.36
CA ILE A 181 -7.34 8.59 4.68
C ILE A 181 -7.30 9.81 5.60
N ASP A 182 -8.12 9.78 6.65
CA ASP A 182 -8.21 10.87 7.63
C ASP A 182 -7.02 10.88 8.60
N ALA A 183 -6.49 9.71 8.91
CA ALA A 183 -5.31 9.55 9.75
C ALA A 183 -4.61 8.22 9.55
N ILE A 184 -3.30 8.24 9.70
CA ILE A 184 -2.46 7.06 9.85
C ILE A 184 -1.51 7.26 11.02
N ALA A 185 -1.27 6.21 11.79
CA ALA A 185 -0.43 6.30 12.98
C ALA A 185 0.22 4.97 13.35
N ARG A 186 1.31 5.08 14.11
CA ARG A 186 2.12 3.97 14.59
C ARG A 186 2.19 3.98 16.11
N VAL A 187 2.06 2.81 16.71
CA VAL A 187 2.33 2.62 18.13
C VAL A 187 3.54 1.73 18.28
N HIS A 188 4.60 2.30 18.79
CA HIS A 188 5.84 1.58 19.05
C HIS A 188 5.76 0.83 20.38
N PRO A 189 6.30 -0.38 20.49
CA PRO A 189 6.40 -1.04 21.77
C PRO A 189 7.32 -0.25 22.72
N PRO A 190 6.98 -0.15 24.01
CA PRO A 190 7.88 0.45 24.98
C PRO A 190 9.12 -0.43 25.17
N ARG A 191 10.23 0.18 25.55
CA ARG A 191 11.48 -0.55 25.79
C ARG A 191 11.27 -1.62 26.88
N ASN A 192 11.46 -2.90 26.51
CA ASN A 192 11.22 -4.07 27.38
C ASN A 192 9.75 -4.25 27.82
N GLY A 193 8.78 -3.80 27.03
CA GLY A 193 7.36 -3.94 27.32
C GLY A 193 6.53 -4.36 26.11
N GLN A 194 5.23 -4.32 26.28
CA GLN A 194 4.24 -4.66 25.25
C GLN A 194 3.35 -3.46 24.95
N ILE A 195 2.78 -3.43 23.74
CA ILE A 195 1.75 -2.46 23.38
C ILE A 195 0.45 -2.86 24.07
N GLU A 196 -0.22 -1.91 24.71
CA GLU A 196 -1.54 -2.12 25.30
C GLU A 196 -2.61 -2.26 24.23
N LEU A 197 -3.07 -3.48 23.94
CA LEU A 197 -4.16 -3.70 22.98
C LEU A 197 -5.47 -3.01 23.40
N ASP A 198 -5.71 -2.86 24.72
CA ASP A 198 -6.85 -2.09 25.21
C ASP A 198 -6.83 -0.63 24.76
N SER A 199 -5.65 -0.07 24.54
CA SER A 199 -5.51 1.31 24.03
C SER A 199 -6.07 1.48 22.62
N VAL A 200 -6.07 0.42 21.81
CA VAL A 200 -6.72 0.41 20.48
C VAL A 200 -8.22 0.57 20.63
N PHE A 201 -8.81 -0.20 21.53
CA PHE A 201 -10.25 -0.11 21.83
C PHE A 201 -10.60 1.28 22.35
N ARG A 202 -9.82 1.83 23.29
CA ARG A 202 -10.03 3.18 23.83
C ARG A 202 -10.02 4.23 22.71
N LEU A 203 -9.04 4.16 21.81
CA LEU A 203 -8.95 5.09 20.67
C LEU A 203 -10.22 5.04 19.80
N VAL A 204 -10.67 3.86 19.41
CA VAL A 204 -11.87 3.70 18.57
C VAL A 204 -13.12 4.16 19.30
N ARG A 205 -13.27 3.81 20.59
CA ARG A 205 -14.37 4.27 21.44
C ARG A 205 -14.43 5.79 21.51
N ASP A 206 -13.29 6.43 21.70
CA ASP A 206 -13.19 7.87 21.91
C ASP A 206 -13.44 8.60 20.59
N TRP A 207 -12.94 8.11 19.45
CA TRP A 207 -13.33 8.61 18.13
C TRP A 207 -14.85 8.53 17.93
N LYS A 208 -15.46 7.40 18.29
CA LYS A 208 -16.93 7.28 18.20
C LYS A 208 -17.65 8.25 19.14
N ALA A 209 -17.15 8.44 20.35
CA ALA A 209 -17.70 9.40 21.30
C ALA A 209 -17.57 10.86 20.82
N MET A 210 -16.58 11.16 19.99
CA MET A 210 -16.42 12.45 19.30
C MET A 210 -17.39 12.64 18.12
N GLY A 211 -18.26 11.65 17.84
CA GLY A 211 -19.24 11.71 16.76
C GLY A 211 -18.69 11.24 15.40
N ILE A 212 -17.52 10.64 15.33
CA ILE A 212 -16.96 10.13 14.09
C ILE A 212 -17.76 8.91 13.65
N PRO A 213 -18.33 8.88 12.42
CA PRO A 213 -19.20 7.81 11.95
C PRO A 213 -18.39 6.57 11.52
N ILE A 214 -17.79 5.88 12.48
CA ILE A 214 -17.06 4.64 12.23
C ILE A 214 -18.09 3.54 11.99
N GLN A 215 -18.10 2.97 10.79
CA GLN A 215 -18.99 1.88 10.41
C GLN A 215 -18.28 0.52 10.43
N TRP A 216 -17.00 0.48 10.07
CA TRP A 216 -16.23 -0.75 9.96
C TRP A 216 -14.94 -0.67 10.77
N PHE A 217 -14.62 -1.77 11.43
CA PHE A 217 -13.35 -1.97 12.10
C PHE A 217 -12.79 -3.34 11.74
N SER A 218 -11.54 -3.40 11.31
CA SER A 218 -10.85 -4.65 11.10
C SER A 218 -9.47 -4.65 11.74
N CYS A 219 -8.97 -5.84 12.02
CA CYS A 219 -7.60 -6.04 12.42
C CYS A 219 -7.11 -7.41 11.97
N ASP A 220 -5.79 -7.56 11.84
CA ASP A 220 -5.15 -8.84 11.60
C ASP A 220 -4.94 -9.60 12.91
N GLY A 221 -4.69 -10.90 12.80
CA GLY A 221 -4.15 -11.74 13.83
C GLY A 221 -5.13 -12.45 14.75
N TYR A 222 -4.59 -13.48 15.40
CA TYR A 222 -5.33 -14.41 16.28
C TYR A 222 -5.74 -13.77 17.62
N GLN A 223 -4.97 -12.79 18.09
CA GLN A 223 -5.18 -12.12 19.39
C GLN A 223 -6.27 -11.05 19.37
N SER A 224 -6.92 -10.85 18.23
CA SER A 224 -7.90 -9.81 18.00
C SER A 224 -9.32 -10.12 18.48
N ALA A 225 -9.65 -11.35 18.88
CA ALA A 225 -11.03 -11.78 19.12
C ALA A 225 -11.76 -10.94 20.20
N ASP A 226 -11.10 -10.67 21.34
CA ASP A 226 -11.70 -9.82 22.38
C ASP A 226 -11.89 -8.38 21.91
N LEU A 227 -10.89 -7.82 21.24
CA LEU A 227 -10.95 -6.46 20.66
C LEU A 227 -12.11 -6.33 19.70
N LEU A 228 -12.28 -7.28 18.77
CA LEU A 228 -13.37 -7.28 17.79
C LEU A 228 -14.75 -7.35 18.45
N GLN A 229 -14.90 -8.22 19.46
CA GLN A 229 -16.16 -8.32 20.22
C GLN A 229 -16.49 -7.01 20.96
N ARG A 230 -15.51 -6.38 21.58
CA ARG A 230 -15.70 -5.11 22.29
C ARG A 230 -16.04 -3.98 21.35
N VAL A 231 -15.37 -3.88 20.21
CA VAL A 231 -15.68 -2.90 19.16
C VAL A 231 -17.08 -3.16 18.58
N GLY A 232 -17.46 -4.42 18.36
CA GLY A 232 -18.79 -4.81 17.92
C GLY A 232 -19.90 -4.34 18.88
N ARG A 233 -19.66 -4.38 20.21
CA ARG A 233 -20.61 -3.87 21.22
C ARG A 233 -20.83 -2.35 21.14
N LEU A 234 -19.92 -1.62 20.49
CA LEU A 234 -20.12 -0.20 20.18
C LEU A 234 -21.06 0.02 18.97
N GLY A 235 -21.58 -1.05 18.34
CA GLY A 235 -22.39 -0.98 17.13
C GLY A 235 -21.55 -0.68 15.88
N ILE A 236 -20.28 -1.08 15.87
CA ILE A 236 -19.37 -1.00 14.73
C ILE A 236 -19.24 -2.41 14.14
N HIS A 237 -19.39 -2.56 12.83
CA HIS A 237 -19.15 -3.84 12.17
C HIS A 237 -17.64 -4.18 12.29
N SER A 238 -17.36 -5.26 13.00
CA SER A 238 -15.97 -5.63 13.30
C SER A 238 -15.65 -7.04 12.84
N GLY A 239 -14.43 -7.23 12.32
CA GLY A 239 -14.01 -8.53 11.84
C GLY A 239 -12.52 -8.61 11.56
N ARG A 240 -12.04 -9.81 11.26
CA ARG A 240 -10.65 -10.03 10.85
C ARG A 240 -10.48 -9.72 9.37
N LEU A 241 -9.38 -9.06 9.05
CA LEU A 241 -8.92 -8.87 7.68
C LEU A 241 -7.41 -9.03 7.66
N SER A 242 -6.92 -10.13 7.12
CA SER A 242 -5.51 -10.31 6.84
C SER A 242 -5.20 -9.81 5.44
N VAL A 243 -4.27 -8.88 5.36
CA VAL A 243 -3.87 -8.26 4.09
C VAL A 243 -3.10 -9.25 3.22
N ASP A 244 -2.38 -10.18 3.83
CA ASP A 244 -1.64 -11.26 3.16
C ASP A 244 -2.53 -12.44 2.74
N GLN A 245 -3.80 -12.49 3.15
CA GLN A 245 -4.75 -13.54 2.84
C GLN A 245 -6.17 -12.97 2.62
N THR A 246 -6.26 -11.91 1.85
CA THR A 246 -7.49 -11.12 1.71
C THR A 246 -8.63 -11.92 1.09
N ALA A 247 -8.35 -12.72 0.07
CA ALA A 247 -9.32 -13.57 -0.58
C ALA A 247 -8.74 -14.98 -0.83
N PRO A 248 -9.56 -16.04 -0.78
CA PRO A 248 -9.08 -17.42 -0.94
C PRO A 248 -8.31 -17.68 -2.24
N ASN A 249 -8.70 -17.02 -3.32
CA ASN A 249 -8.09 -17.19 -4.64
C ASN A 249 -7.13 -16.04 -5.01
N ASP A 250 -7.14 -14.98 -4.24
CA ASP A 250 -6.33 -13.81 -4.47
C ASP A 250 -5.81 -13.22 -3.14
N PRO A 251 -4.71 -13.76 -2.63
CA PRO A 251 -4.14 -13.31 -1.36
C PRO A 251 -3.62 -11.88 -1.39
N MET A 252 -3.32 -11.33 -2.58
CA MET A 252 -2.78 -9.99 -2.76
C MET A 252 -3.88 -8.93 -3.03
N ALA A 253 -5.16 -9.30 -3.04
CA ALA A 253 -6.26 -8.44 -3.48
C ALA A 253 -6.32 -7.08 -2.75
N ALA A 254 -5.99 -7.01 -1.46
CA ALA A 254 -5.96 -5.74 -0.73
C ALA A 254 -4.90 -4.78 -1.29
N TYR A 255 -3.71 -5.27 -1.50
CA TYR A 255 -2.62 -4.49 -2.07
C TYR A 255 -2.86 -4.12 -3.53
N GLU A 256 -3.40 -5.04 -4.33
CA GLU A 256 -3.76 -4.76 -5.73
C GLU A 256 -4.85 -3.69 -5.83
N THR A 257 -5.84 -3.72 -4.93
CA THR A 257 -6.86 -2.68 -4.82
C THR A 257 -6.23 -1.32 -4.48
N LEU A 258 -5.33 -1.27 -3.50
CA LEU A 258 -4.62 -0.05 -3.13
C LEU A 258 -3.78 0.49 -4.31
N ARG A 259 -3.01 -0.39 -4.96
CA ARG A 259 -2.17 -0.01 -6.11
C ARG A 259 -2.99 0.56 -7.25
N ALA A 260 -4.09 -0.10 -7.61
CA ALA A 260 -4.99 0.39 -8.65
C ALA A 260 -5.58 1.76 -8.30
N ALA A 261 -6.07 1.93 -7.06
CA ALA A 261 -6.64 3.19 -6.61
C ALA A 261 -5.62 4.35 -6.60
N ILE A 262 -4.35 4.09 -6.24
CA ILE A 262 -3.26 5.08 -6.31
C ILE A 262 -2.94 5.40 -7.78
N SER A 263 -2.77 4.37 -8.62
CA SER A 263 -2.45 4.52 -10.04
C SER A 263 -3.50 5.34 -10.79
N GLU A 264 -4.76 5.22 -10.41
CA GLU A 264 -5.90 5.93 -10.98
C GLU A 264 -6.19 7.29 -10.30
N GLY A 265 -5.43 7.68 -9.29
CA GLY A 265 -5.60 8.95 -8.56
C GLY A 265 -6.84 8.98 -7.64
N ARG A 266 -7.38 7.79 -7.30
CA ARG A 266 -8.58 7.63 -6.46
C ARG A 266 -8.28 7.44 -4.98
N PHE A 267 -7.01 7.38 -4.58
CA PHE A 267 -6.60 7.18 -3.19
C PHE A 267 -5.65 8.28 -2.74
N ARG A 268 -5.96 8.92 -1.61
CA ARG A 268 -5.12 9.95 -0.99
C ARG A 268 -4.92 9.64 0.48
N PHE A 269 -3.75 9.95 0.99
CA PHE A 269 -3.41 9.72 2.39
C PHE A 269 -2.53 10.87 2.95
N PRO A 270 -2.38 10.96 4.29
CA PRO A 270 -1.54 11.97 4.90
C PRO A 270 -0.10 11.94 4.39
N ASP A 271 0.49 13.13 4.21
CA ASP A 271 1.90 13.28 3.87
C ASP A 271 2.77 12.88 5.08
N ASP A 272 2.97 11.57 5.20
CA ASP A 272 3.78 10.94 6.22
C ASP A 272 4.94 10.18 5.57
N ARG A 273 6.14 10.70 5.77
CA ARG A 273 7.35 10.20 5.11
C ARG A 273 7.60 8.72 5.39
N GLU A 274 7.37 8.25 6.63
CA GLU A 274 7.61 6.84 6.96
C GLU A 274 6.62 5.92 6.25
N THR A 275 5.36 6.32 6.13
CA THR A 275 4.35 5.58 5.35
C THR A 275 4.72 5.52 3.86
N VAL A 276 5.19 6.62 3.28
CA VAL A 276 5.68 6.63 1.89
C VAL A 276 6.89 5.71 1.76
N ASP A 277 7.83 5.77 2.69
CA ASP A 277 9.00 4.89 2.71
C ASP A 277 8.60 3.41 2.84
N ASP A 278 7.66 3.06 3.73
CA ASP A 278 7.13 1.69 3.87
C ASP A 278 6.60 1.18 2.52
N MET A 279 5.78 1.98 1.85
CA MET A 279 5.19 1.61 0.55
C MET A 279 6.23 1.48 -0.57
N LEU A 280 7.25 2.35 -0.60
CA LEU A 280 8.32 2.30 -1.59
C LEU A 280 9.20 1.03 -1.49
N TRP A 281 9.26 0.43 -0.30
CA TRP A 281 10.05 -0.77 -0.05
C TRP A 281 9.25 -2.08 -0.13
N LEU A 282 7.99 -2.01 -0.52
CA LEU A 282 7.18 -3.21 -0.77
C LEU A 282 7.65 -3.94 -2.03
N GLN A 283 7.72 -5.25 -1.93
CA GLN A 283 8.10 -6.15 -3.00
C GLN A 283 7.08 -7.27 -3.18
N VAL A 284 7.00 -7.81 -4.39
CA VAL A 284 6.19 -8.99 -4.68
C VAL A 284 7.04 -10.24 -4.49
N ASP A 285 6.63 -11.10 -3.58
CA ASP A 285 7.08 -12.48 -3.51
C ASP A 285 6.16 -13.33 -4.41
N PHE A 286 6.60 -13.60 -5.63
CA PHE A 286 5.81 -14.34 -6.61
C PHE A 286 5.63 -15.82 -6.24
N GLU A 287 6.57 -16.39 -5.48
CA GLU A 287 6.47 -17.79 -5.05
C GLU A 287 5.37 -17.96 -4.00
N LYS A 288 5.36 -17.06 -3.02
CA LYS A 288 4.34 -17.07 -1.94
C LYS A 288 3.07 -16.32 -2.31
N ARG A 289 3.03 -15.65 -3.46
CA ARG A 289 1.93 -14.77 -3.90
C ARG A 289 1.57 -13.76 -2.80
N LYS A 290 2.56 -13.04 -2.32
CA LYS A 290 2.45 -12.14 -1.18
C LYS A 290 3.18 -10.83 -1.48
N VAL A 291 2.66 -9.73 -0.95
CA VAL A 291 3.39 -8.47 -0.89
C VAL A 291 4.11 -8.39 0.46
N ASP A 292 5.41 -8.21 0.42
CA ASP A 292 6.23 -8.14 1.61
C ASP A 292 7.21 -6.96 1.55
N HIS A 293 7.84 -6.64 2.67
CA HIS A 293 8.85 -5.60 2.74
C HIS A 293 10.25 -6.18 2.58
N MET A 294 11.22 -5.36 2.21
CA MET A 294 12.63 -5.73 2.23
C MET A 294 13.10 -6.03 3.67
N PRO A 295 14.15 -6.86 3.83
CA PRO A 295 14.77 -7.08 5.13
C PRO A 295 15.09 -5.75 5.84
N ASN A 296 14.83 -5.68 7.15
CA ASN A 296 15.00 -4.49 8.00
C ASN A 296 14.08 -3.30 7.66
N ARG A 297 13.01 -3.53 6.91
CA ARG A 297 11.93 -2.56 6.64
C ARG A 297 10.63 -3.03 7.30
N LYS A 298 9.64 -2.15 7.27
CA LYS A 298 8.32 -2.39 7.84
C LYS A 298 7.24 -2.18 6.79
N LYS A 299 6.04 -2.67 7.06
CA LYS A 299 4.86 -2.47 6.21
C LYS A 299 3.58 -2.20 7.00
N ASP A 300 3.69 -2.01 8.32
CA ASP A 300 2.54 -1.90 9.22
C ASP A 300 1.52 -0.82 8.79
N THR A 301 2.03 0.32 8.32
CA THR A 301 1.16 1.40 7.81
C THR A 301 0.64 1.10 6.41
N ALA A 302 1.43 0.48 5.55
CA ALA A 302 1.01 0.06 4.22
C ALA A 302 -0.08 -1.02 4.29
N ASP A 303 0.02 -1.97 5.24
CA ASP A 303 -1.02 -2.97 5.51
C ASP A 303 -2.34 -2.29 5.90
N CYS A 304 -2.28 -1.25 6.75
CA CYS A 304 -3.47 -0.48 7.10
C CYS A 304 -4.12 0.21 5.90
N LEU A 305 -3.32 0.85 5.05
CA LEU A 305 -3.82 1.50 3.83
C LEU A 305 -4.45 0.48 2.87
N ALA A 306 -3.80 -0.67 2.66
CA ALA A 306 -4.32 -1.73 1.81
C ALA A 306 -5.64 -2.31 2.33
N ALA A 307 -5.74 -2.56 3.64
CA ALA A 307 -6.95 -3.05 4.27
C ALA A 307 -8.12 -2.06 4.14
N ILE A 308 -7.88 -0.77 4.38
CA ILE A 308 -8.92 0.28 4.26
C ILE A 308 -9.35 0.43 2.80
N ALA A 309 -8.41 0.48 1.86
CA ALA A 309 -8.71 0.54 0.43
C ALA A 309 -9.61 -0.63 0.01
N TYR A 310 -9.26 -1.84 0.44
CA TYR A 310 -10.04 -3.04 0.14
C TYR A 310 -11.42 -3.01 0.77
N GLN A 311 -11.55 -2.65 2.06
CA GLN A 311 -12.84 -2.55 2.74
C GLN A 311 -13.78 -1.55 2.08
N LEU A 312 -13.28 -0.35 1.78
CA LEU A 312 -14.10 0.71 1.21
C LEU A 312 -14.45 0.45 -0.27
N THR A 313 -13.63 -0.30 -0.98
CA THR A 313 -13.91 -0.68 -2.37
C THR A 313 -14.86 -1.88 -2.45
N HIS A 314 -14.65 -2.90 -1.62
CA HIS A 314 -15.37 -4.17 -1.70
C HIS A 314 -16.42 -4.37 -0.61
N SER A 315 -16.53 -3.44 0.35
CA SER A 315 -17.47 -3.42 1.49
C SER A 315 -18.11 -4.76 1.90
N VAL A 316 -19.20 -5.19 1.24
CA VAL A 316 -19.92 -6.44 1.55
C VAL A 316 -19.04 -7.69 1.36
N GLN A 317 -18.18 -7.71 0.36
CA GLN A 317 -17.32 -8.86 0.08
C GLN A 317 -16.17 -8.96 1.08
N ALA A 318 -15.59 -7.83 1.48
CA ALA A 318 -14.57 -7.76 2.51
C ALA A 318 -15.06 -8.40 3.82
N PHE A 319 -16.28 -8.08 4.24
CA PHE A 319 -16.86 -8.65 5.46
C PHE A 319 -17.20 -10.14 5.37
N ARG A 320 -17.46 -10.69 4.20
CA ARG A 320 -17.64 -12.15 4.02
C ARG A 320 -16.35 -12.93 4.27
N HIS A 321 -15.22 -12.35 3.92
CA HIS A 321 -13.91 -12.97 4.13
C HIS A 321 -13.37 -12.78 5.56
N VAL A 322 -13.88 -11.77 6.25
CA VAL A 322 -13.47 -11.41 7.61
C VAL A 322 -14.02 -12.37 8.70
N GLY A 323 -14.78 -13.39 8.34
CA GLY A 323 -15.25 -14.49 9.18
C GLY A 323 -15.89 -14.08 10.53
N GLN A 324 -17.18 -14.43 10.73
CA GLN A 324 -18.03 -14.18 11.89
C GLN A 324 -18.86 -12.90 11.86
N ILE A 325 -19.42 -12.56 10.72
CA ILE A 325 -20.56 -11.64 10.71
C ILE A 325 -21.81 -12.51 10.65
N ASP A 326 -22.67 -12.41 11.64
CA ASP A 326 -23.99 -13.03 11.58
C ASP A 326 -24.83 -12.41 10.45
N GLY A 327 -25.88 -13.11 10.01
CA GLY A 327 -26.71 -12.66 8.88
C GLY A 327 -27.35 -11.29 9.12
N ALA A 328 -27.59 -10.90 10.39
CA ALA A 328 -28.14 -9.60 10.77
C ALA A 328 -27.11 -8.48 10.57
N SER A 329 -25.85 -8.71 10.93
CA SER A 329 -24.75 -7.76 10.72
C SER A 329 -24.47 -7.52 9.24
N VAL A 330 -24.58 -8.56 8.39
CA VAL A 330 -24.46 -8.42 6.92
C VAL A 330 -25.60 -7.59 6.36
N ALA A 331 -26.84 -7.82 6.81
CA ALA A 331 -28.00 -7.04 6.36
C ALA A 331 -27.89 -5.56 6.76
N ALA A 332 -27.36 -5.27 7.94
CA ALA A 332 -27.12 -3.90 8.40
C ALA A 332 -25.96 -3.22 7.66
N ALA A 333 -24.89 -3.96 7.29
CA ALA A 333 -23.79 -3.43 6.48
C ALA A 333 -24.22 -3.11 5.04
N ILE A 334 -25.22 -3.85 4.51
CA ILE A 334 -25.83 -3.62 3.19
C ILE A 334 -26.77 -2.40 3.22
N ALA A 335 -27.32 -2.07 4.38
CA ALA A 335 -28.16 -0.89 4.57
C ALA A 335 -27.28 0.37 4.66
N VAL A 336 -26.67 0.78 3.55
CA VAL A 336 -25.94 2.04 3.47
C VAL A 336 -26.90 3.18 3.78
N PRO A 337 -26.57 4.11 4.70
CA PRO A 337 -27.39 5.28 4.96
C PRO A 337 -27.63 6.06 3.67
N LYS A 338 -28.85 6.50 3.46
CA LYS A 338 -29.18 7.37 2.31
C LYS A 338 -28.47 8.70 2.46
N LEU A 339 -27.34 8.86 1.82
CA LEU A 339 -26.70 10.16 1.64
C LEU A 339 -27.49 10.92 0.57
N GLY A 340 -28.22 11.95 1.01
CA GLY A 340 -28.80 12.97 0.13
C GLY A 340 -29.66 12.45 -1.04
N GLY A 341 -30.62 11.56 -0.79
CA GLY A 341 -31.70 11.25 -1.76
C GLY A 341 -31.37 10.28 -2.90
N ARG A 342 -30.14 9.88 -3.11
CA ARG A 342 -29.77 8.74 -3.98
C ARG A 342 -28.69 7.92 -3.37
N VAL A 343 -29.05 6.73 -3.00
CA VAL A 343 -28.11 5.71 -2.55
C VAL A 343 -27.41 5.12 -3.73
N THR A 344 -26.14 5.00 -3.59
CA THR A 344 -25.42 4.05 -4.39
C THR A 344 -24.35 3.39 -3.51
N GLY A 345 -24.72 2.34 -2.83
CA GLY A 345 -23.78 1.44 -2.17
C GLY A 345 -23.43 0.27 -3.05
N ILE A 346 -23.21 0.49 -4.36
CA ILE A 346 -23.00 -0.60 -5.31
C ILE A 346 -21.70 -0.35 -6.05
N PRO A 347 -20.79 -1.33 -6.01
CA PRO A 347 -19.53 -1.23 -6.69
C PRO A 347 -19.60 -1.34 -8.23
N TYR A 348 -20.79 -1.57 -8.82
CA TYR A 348 -20.94 -1.68 -10.27
C TYR A 348 -21.97 -0.70 -10.84
N PRO A 349 -21.63 0.01 -11.94
CA PRO A 349 -22.56 0.90 -12.61
C PRO A 349 -23.82 0.14 -13.07
N GLY A 350 -24.99 0.65 -12.73
CA GLY A 350 -26.25 0.09 -13.20
C GLY A 350 -27.07 -0.73 -12.19
N PHE A 351 -26.56 -0.95 -10.98
CA PHE A 351 -27.34 -1.65 -9.94
C PHE A 351 -27.93 -0.68 -8.92
N SER A 352 -29.19 -0.87 -8.60
CA SER A 352 -29.91 -0.02 -7.63
C SER A 352 -29.81 -0.49 -6.19
N SER A 353 -29.33 -1.70 -5.97
CA SER A 353 -29.06 -2.28 -4.66
C SER A 353 -28.08 -3.47 -4.73
N ALA A 354 -27.39 -3.77 -3.60
CA ALA A 354 -26.55 -4.97 -3.50
C ALA A 354 -27.31 -6.27 -3.81
N MET A 355 -28.63 -6.27 -3.64
CA MET A 355 -29.51 -7.41 -4.00
C MET A 355 -29.63 -7.58 -5.53
N ASP A 356 -29.59 -6.50 -6.30
CA ASP A 356 -29.64 -6.57 -7.76
C ASP A 356 -28.33 -7.11 -8.30
N GLU A 357 -27.20 -6.74 -7.71
CA GLU A 357 -25.89 -7.30 -8.02
C GLU A 357 -25.85 -8.81 -7.72
N ILE A 358 -26.35 -9.25 -6.55
CA ILE A 358 -26.42 -10.66 -6.19
C ILE A 358 -27.30 -11.44 -7.20
N ARG A 359 -28.41 -10.85 -7.64
CA ARG A 359 -29.31 -11.46 -8.66
C ARG A 359 -28.62 -11.52 -10.02
N TYR A 360 -27.87 -10.50 -10.39
CA TYR A 360 -27.12 -10.48 -11.64
C TYR A 360 -26.01 -11.54 -11.65
N LEU A 361 -25.19 -11.60 -10.60
CA LEU A 361 -24.12 -12.59 -10.47
C LEU A 361 -24.61 -14.04 -10.45
N ARG A 362 -25.82 -14.28 -9.91
CA ARG A 362 -26.45 -15.62 -9.97
C ARG A 362 -26.95 -16.04 -11.36
N ARG A 363 -27.07 -15.09 -12.29
CA ARG A 363 -27.52 -15.33 -13.66
C ARG A 363 -26.38 -15.45 -14.66
N MET A 364 -25.14 -15.16 -14.25
CA MET A 364 -23.99 -15.38 -15.08
C MET A 364 -23.68 -16.88 -15.19
N PRO A 365 -23.52 -17.43 -16.39
CA PRO A 365 -23.06 -18.81 -16.55
C PRO A 365 -21.65 -18.93 -15.95
N SER A 366 -21.44 -19.99 -15.17
CA SER A 366 -20.13 -20.37 -14.67
C SER A 366 -19.18 -20.60 -15.87
N ARG A 367 -18.18 -19.76 -15.97
CA ARG A 367 -17.04 -19.98 -16.87
C ARG A 367 -15.96 -20.78 -16.16
#